data_defd8fa73669f7809018e0580c03de55
#
_entry.id   defd8fa73669f7809018e0580c03de55
#
_cell.length_a   1.000
_cell.length_b   1.000
_cell.length_c   1.000
_cell.angle_alpha   90.00
_cell.angle_beta   90.00
_cell.angle_gamma   90.00
#
_symmetry.space_group_name_H-M   'P 1'
#
loop_
_entity.id
_entity.type
_entity.pdbx_description
1 polymer ?
#
loop_
_entity_poly.entity_id
_entity_poly.type
_entity_poly.pdbx_seq_one_letter_code
_entity_poly.pdbx_strand_id
1 'polypeptide(L)'
;MNNYTREDILRMVEEEDVGFIRLQFTDMYGTLKNVAITSSQLEKALDNECMFDGSAIEGFARMEDSDMYLRPDLNTFEIFPWRPQQGKVARLLCDVQKADGSMFESDPRYVLKKVIAEAKEIGYTFDVGPECEFFLFHTDEDGLPTTFSHEKASYFDLGPLDLGENARRDIVLTLEDMGFEVEESHHEFAPAQHEVDFKYDEALLTADNIMTFKLVVKTIAKRHGLHATFMPKPKYNENGSGMHMNMSLHNEVGENVFNDKHDPNGMSKEAYYFIGGLMKHIKAMTFITNPIVNSYKRFVPGFEAPVHIAWSRKNRTPLIRIPADRGGNVRIELRSPDTAANPYLALAVCLAAGLDGIRSKIMPPDSIDRNLFEMSEEELKEAGVEKLPMNLMEACQEFEKDEYIKNVLGNDLVQKYTQAKKKEYEEYVTQVTEWELNKYLHRI
;
A
#
# COMPACT_ATOMS: atom_id res chain seq x y z
N MET A 1 -0.53 9.71 -18.86
CA MET A 1 -0.69 10.79 -17.85
C MET A 1 -1.27 12.04 -18.50
N ASN A 2 -2.27 12.65 -17.90
CA ASN A 2 -2.73 13.97 -18.29
C ASN A 2 -1.59 14.97 -18.03
N ASN A 3 -1.45 15.96 -18.89
CA ASN A 3 -0.41 16.99 -18.70
C ASN A 3 -1.10 18.34 -18.58
N TYR A 4 -1.88 18.49 -17.47
CA TYR A 4 -2.69 19.67 -17.23
C TYR A 4 -1.83 20.87 -16.87
N THR A 5 -2.15 22.00 -17.49
CA THR A 5 -1.63 23.33 -17.14
C THR A 5 -2.51 23.96 -16.06
N ARG A 6 -2.02 25.04 -15.46
CA ARG A 6 -2.81 25.88 -14.53
C ARG A 6 -4.11 26.36 -15.17
N GLU A 7 -4.03 26.79 -16.42
CA GLU A 7 -5.17 27.28 -17.20
C GLU A 7 -6.19 26.18 -17.47
N ASP A 8 -5.74 24.93 -17.68
CA ASP A 8 -6.64 23.78 -17.84
C ASP A 8 -7.43 23.50 -16.56
N ILE A 9 -6.78 23.54 -15.40
CA ILE A 9 -7.46 23.34 -14.11
C ILE A 9 -8.51 24.44 -13.86
N LEU A 10 -8.15 25.71 -14.08
CA LEU A 10 -9.09 26.83 -13.92
C LEU A 10 -10.30 26.69 -14.83
N ARG A 11 -10.09 26.34 -16.11
CA ARG A 11 -11.15 26.10 -17.08
C ARG A 11 -12.04 24.92 -16.66
N MET A 12 -11.47 23.78 -16.31
CA MET A 12 -12.24 22.60 -15.89
C MET A 12 -13.09 22.88 -14.65
N VAL A 13 -12.59 23.64 -13.70
CA VAL A 13 -13.34 24.01 -12.49
C VAL A 13 -14.55 24.86 -12.83
N GLU A 14 -14.44 25.78 -13.82
CA GLU A 14 -15.53 26.63 -14.30
C GLU A 14 -16.54 25.83 -15.12
N GLU A 15 -16.09 25.07 -16.12
CA GLU A 15 -16.94 24.29 -17.05
C GLU A 15 -17.72 23.21 -16.32
N GLU A 16 -17.14 22.58 -15.29
CA GLU A 16 -17.72 21.48 -14.54
C GLU A 16 -18.50 21.92 -13.27
N ASP A 17 -18.68 23.21 -13.05
CA ASP A 17 -19.37 23.77 -11.86
C ASP A 17 -18.78 23.23 -10.54
N VAL A 18 -17.46 23.22 -10.41
CA VAL A 18 -16.76 22.78 -9.19
C VAL A 18 -16.82 23.88 -8.12
N GLY A 19 -17.52 23.63 -7.01
CA GLY A 19 -17.65 24.57 -5.91
C GLY A 19 -16.58 24.41 -4.81
N PHE A 20 -16.05 23.20 -4.63
CA PHE A 20 -15.06 22.85 -3.61
C PHE A 20 -13.92 22.03 -4.18
N ILE A 21 -12.71 22.32 -3.74
CA ILE A 21 -11.51 21.53 -4.08
C ILE A 21 -10.88 21.02 -2.78
N ARG A 22 -10.60 19.73 -2.74
CA ARG A 22 -9.86 19.09 -1.66
C ARG A 22 -8.40 18.97 -2.02
N LEU A 23 -7.56 19.73 -1.32
CA LEU A 23 -6.11 19.59 -1.36
C LEU A 23 -5.73 18.44 -0.45
N GLN A 24 -5.40 17.30 -1.04
CA GLN A 24 -5.17 16.05 -0.31
C GLN A 24 -3.67 15.75 -0.20
N PHE A 25 -3.25 15.24 0.95
CA PHE A 25 -1.90 14.76 1.21
C PHE A 25 -1.95 13.58 2.18
N THR A 26 -0.85 12.86 2.35
CA THR A 26 -0.83 11.64 3.14
C THR A 26 0.15 11.77 4.29
N ASP A 27 -0.27 11.42 5.52
CA ASP A 27 0.64 11.39 6.68
C ASP A 27 1.58 10.17 6.65
N MET A 28 2.52 10.09 7.59
CA MET A 28 3.50 9.00 7.64
C MET A 28 2.87 7.61 7.85
N TYR A 29 1.65 7.55 8.36
CA TYR A 29 0.91 6.28 8.58
C TYR A 29 0.08 5.84 7.37
N GLY A 30 0.06 6.62 6.30
CA GLY A 30 -0.78 6.33 5.13
C GLY A 30 -2.22 6.79 5.29
N THR A 31 -2.48 7.71 6.21
CA THR A 31 -3.82 8.32 6.35
C THR A 31 -3.95 9.52 5.42
N LEU A 32 -4.99 9.50 4.58
CA LEU A 32 -5.28 10.61 3.69
C LEU A 32 -5.86 11.79 4.48
N LYS A 33 -5.20 12.94 4.41
CA LYS A 33 -5.60 14.22 4.99
C LYS A 33 -6.05 15.18 3.90
N ASN A 34 -6.79 16.25 4.26
CA ASN A 34 -7.10 17.28 3.29
C ASN A 34 -7.36 18.65 3.94
N VAL A 35 -7.09 19.68 3.17
CA VAL A 35 -7.63 21.03 3.35
C VAL A 35 -8.65 21.28 2.26
N ALA A 36 -9.87 21.70 2.61
CA ALA A 36 -10.90 22.03 1.62
C ALA A 36 -10.93 23.54 1.37
N ILE A 37 -10.89 23.92 0.10
CA ILE A 37 -11.02 25.31 -0.34
C ILE A 37 -12.23 25.47 -1.26
N THR A 38 -12.76 26.68 -1.35
CA THR A 38 -13.72 27.03 -2.40
C THR A 38 -13.01 27.31 -3.72
N SER A 39 -13.73 27.20 -4.84
CA SER A 39 -13.18 27.52 -6.16
C SER A 39 -12.59 28.92 -6.26
N SER A 40 -13.12 29.90 -5.50
CA SER A 40 -12.57 31.26 -5.44
C SER A 40 -11.16 31.37 -4.82
N GLN A 41 -10.69 30.35 -4.12
CA GLN A 41 -9.35 30.27 -3.53
C GLN A 41 -8.39 29.40 -4.36
N LEU A 42 -8.84 28.87 -5.49
CA LEU A 42 -8.06 27.94 -6.30
C LEU A 42 -6.76 28.58 -6.83
N GLU A 43 -6.81 29.82 -7.33
CA GLU A 43 -5.62 30.51 -7.84
C GLU A 43 -4.52 30.58 -6.80
N LYS A 44 -4.88 30.97 -5.56
CA LYS A 44 -3.96 30.99 -4.42
C LYS A 44 -3.33 29.63 -4.14
N ALA A 45 -4.13 28.55 -4.21
CA ALA A 45 -3.63 27.19 -4.02
C ALA A 45 -2.68 26.77 -5.15
N LEU A 46 -2.97 27.14 -6.40
CA LEU A 46 -2.11 26.86 -7.55
C LEU A 46 -0.80 27.67 -7.53
N ASP A 47 -0.78 28.80 -6.81
CA ASP A 47 0.43 29.59 -6.56
C ASP A 47 1.24 29.07 -5.34
N ASN A 48 0.87 27.89 -4.79
CA ASN A 48 1.47 27.24 -3.62
C ASN A 48 1.38 28.08 -2.32
N GLU A 49 0.35 28.88 -2.17
CA GLU A 49 0.13 29.74 -1.01
C GLU A 49 -0.86 29.15 0.02
N CYS A 50 -1.22 27.87 -0.11
CA CYS A 50 -2.11 27.20 0.85
C CYS A 50 -1.30 26.67 2.03
N MET A 51 -1.26 27.46 3.11
CA MET A 51 -0.58 27.12 4.36
C MET A 51 -1.49 26.26 5.27
N PHE A 52 -0.88 25.36 6.02
CA PHE A 52 -1.53 24.59 7.09
C PHE A 52 -0.57 24.38 8.27
N ASP A 53 -1.14 24.09 9.45
CA ASP A 53 -0.37 23.75 10.64
C ASP A 53 0.06 22.27 10.61
N GLY A 54 1.32 22.02 10.27
CA GLY A 54 1.91 20.69 10.25
C GLY A 54 2.15 20.09 11.64
N SER A 55 2.21 20.91 12.70
CA SER A 55 2.45 20.41 14.08
C SER A 55 1.26 19.63 14.64
N ALA A 56 0.07 19.85 14.11
CA ALA A 56 -1.14 19.12 14.46
C ALA A 56 -1.21 17.71 13.82
N ILE A 57 -0.28 17.38 12.92
CA ILE A 57 -0.20 16.10 12.24
C ILE A 57 0.96 15.31 12.79
N GLU A 58 0.66 14.16 13.39
CA GLU A 58 1.68 13.30 14.00
C GLU A 58 2.75 12.92 12.97
N GLY A 59 4.02 13.09 13.36
CA GLY A 59 5.16 12.79 12.50
C GLY A 59 5.53 13.86 11.49
N PHE A 60 4.78 14.99 11.39
CA PHE A 60 5.11 16.06 10.46
C PHE A 60 6.09 17.07 11.09
N ALA A 61 5.63 18.22 11.48
CA ALA A 61 6.49 19.30 11.96
C ALA A 61 6.58 19.37 13.49
N ARG A 62 7.57 20.10 14.01
CA ARG A 62 7.58 20.56 15.39
C ARG A 62 6.79 21.87 15.50
N MET A 63 6.40 22.24 16.73
CA MET A 63 5.66 23.50 16.94
C MET A 63 6.43 24.73 16.47
N GLU A 64 7.77 24.69 16.51
CA GLU A 64 8.64 25.77 16.09
C GLU A 64 8.70 25.95 14.56
N ASP A 65 8.40 24.89 13.79
CA ASP A 65 8.44 24.87 12.32
C ASP A 65 7.09 24.36 11.76
N SER A 66 5.98 24.84 12.36
CA SER A 66 4.64 24.32 12.08
C SER A 66 4.06 24.75 10.74
N ASP A 67 4.49 25.89 10.21
CA ASP A 67 3.94 26.45 8.97
C ASP A 67 4.41 25.66 7.75
N MET A 68 3.50 24.89 7.18
CA MET A 68 3.74 24.08 5.99
C MET A 68 2.80 24.48 4.86
N TYR A 69 3.19 24.19 3.63
CA TYR A 69 2.46 24.57 2.44
C TYR A 69 2.13 23.35 1.58
N LEU A 70 0.94 23.37 0.97
CA LEU A 70 0.52 22.35 0.02
C LEU A 70 0.85 22.79 -1.40
N ARG A 71 1.57 21.96 -2.13
CA ARG A 71 1.88 22.11 -3.54
C ARG A 71 1.05 21.14 -4.37
N PRO A 72 -0.03 21.59 -5.03
CA PRO A 72 -0.89 20.74 -5.83
C PRO A 72 -0.16 20.13 -7.03
N ASP A 73 -0.35 18.83 -7.25
CA ASP A 73 0.04 18.16 -8.49
C ASP A 73 -1.15 18.21 -9.46
N LEU A 74 -1.03 19.02 -10.51
CA LEU A 74 -2.13 19.33 -11.44
C LEU A 74 -2.64 18.07 -12.17
N ASN A 75 -1.76 17.10 -12.40
CA ASN A 75 -2.10 15.85 -13.11
C ASN A 75 -3.01 14.94 -12.27
N THR A 76 -3.20 15.26 -11.00
CA THR A 76 -4.05 14.49 -10.07
C THR A 76 -5.43 15.11 -9.89
N PHE A 77 -5.79 16.15 -10.68
CA PHE A 77 -7.12 16.74 -10.62
C PHE A 77 -8.18 15.70 -10.97
N GLU A 78 -9.18 15.55 -10.08
CA GLU A 78 -10.24 14.56 -10.22
C GLU A 78 -11.53 15.07 -9.59
N ILE A 79 -12.67 14.88 -10.27
CA ILE A 79 -14.00 15.23 -9.77
C ILE A 79 -14.62 13.99 -9.13
N PHE A 80 -15.12 14.11 -7.90
CA PHE A 80 -15.73 13.00 -7.18
C PHE A 80 -17.13 12.66 -7.70
N PRO A 81 -17.37 11.51 -8.35
CA PRO A 81 -18.64 11.15 -8.95
C PRO A 81 -19.76 10.94 -7.92
N TRP A 82 -19.43 10.66 -6.67
CA TRP A 82 -20.41 10.47 -5.58
C TRP A 82 -20.86 11.77 -4.91
N ARG A 83 -20.46 12.94 -5.38
CA ARG A 83 -20.86 14.24 -4.84
C ARG A 83 -22.00 14.84 -5.67
N PRO A 84 -22.69 15.91 -5.15
CA PRO A 84 -23.76 16.57 -5.88
C PRO A 84 -23.35 17.03 -7.27
N GLN A 85 -24.31 17.05 -8.20
CA GLN A 85 -24.09 17.54 -9.56
C GLN A 85 -24.00 19.06 -9.65
N GLN A 86 -24.54 19.79 -8.67
CA GLN A 86 -24.37 21.24 -8.50
C GLN A 86 -23.34 21.52 -7.41
N GLY A 87 -22.38 22.42 -7.68
CA GLY A 87 -21.27 22.70 -6.79
C GLY A 87 -20.44 21.44 -6.55
N LYS A 88 -20.01 20.78 -7.63
CA LYS A 88 -19.22 19.55 -7.58
C LYS A 88 -18.01 19.71 -6.68
N VAL A 89 -17.48 18.59 -6.23
CA VAL A 89 -16.26 18.52 -5.41
C VAL A 89 -15.17 17.84 -6.21
N ALA A 90 -14.05 18.52 -6.37
CA ALA A 90 -12.83 17.96 -6.96
C ALA A 90 -11.75 17.76 -5.90
N ARG A 91 -10.68 17.09 -6.28
CA ARG A 91 -9.45 16.98 -5.49
C ARG A 91 -8.22 17.34 -6.31
N LEU A 92 -7.16 17.67 -5.62
CA LEU A 92 -5.77 17.67 -6.10
C LEU A 92 -4.93 16.98 -5.03
N LEU A 93 -4.07 16.04 -5.40
CA LEU A 93 -3.05 15.52 -4.50
C LEU A 93 -1.91 16.53 -4.42
N CYS A 94 -1.36 16.68 -3.22
CA CYS A 94 -0.35 17.70 -2.94
C CYS A 94 0.91 17.06 -2.38
N ASP A 95 2.05 17.58 -2.80
CA ASP A 95 3.29 17.45 -2.06
C ASP A 95 3.31 18.49 -0.93
N VAL A 96 4.08 18.21 0.12
CA VAL A 96 4.23 19.11 1.26
C VAL A 96 5.55 19.88 1.16
N GLN A 97 5.49 21.20 1.37
CA GLN A 97 6.64 22.09 1.38
C GLN A 97 6.80 22.77 2.74
N LYS A 98 8.03 23.12 3.09
CA LYS A 98 8.37 23.97 4.22
C LYS A 98 8.14 25.45 3.88
N ALA A 99 8.18 26.32 4.89
CA ALA A 99 7.98 27.77 4.73
C ALA A 99 9.03 28.44 3.81
N ASP A 100 10.22 27.86 3.67
CA ASP A 100 11.28 28.32 2.76
C ASP A 100 11.10 27.86 1.30
N GLY A 101 10.01 27.12 1.00
CA GLY A 101 9.72 26.56 -0.32
C GLY A 101 10.44 25.24 -0.63
N SER A 102 11.30 24.75 0.26
CA SER A 102 11.91 23.42 0.09
C SER A 102 10.89 22.31 0.35
N MET A 103 11.10 21.15 -0.29
CA MET A 103 10.24 20.00 -0.06
C MET A 103 10.40 19.47 1.36
N PHE A 104 9.28 19.03 1.95
CA PHE A 104 9.31 18.35 3.24
C PHE A 104 9.83 16.93 3.07
N GLU A 105 11.02 16.65 3.60
CA GLU A 105 11.73 15.38 3.35
C GLU A 105 11.02 14.14 3.92
N SER A 106 10.17 14.33 4.92
CA SER A 106 9.37 13.27 5.54
C SER A 106 7.97 13.11 4.92
N ASP A 107 7.65 13.87 3.86
CA ASP A 107 6.45 13.62 3.06
C ASP A 107 6.57 12.26 2.35
N PRO A 108 5.68 11.28 2.64
CA PRO A 108 5.76 9.96 2.03
C PRO A 108 5.75 9.97 0.50
N ARG A 109 4.94 10.85 -0.10
CA ARG A 109 4.88 11.00 -1.55
C ARG A 109 6.20 11.51 -2.14
N TYR A 110 6.85 12.43 -1.44
CA TYR A 110 8.17 12.94 -1.83
C TYR A 110 9.26 11.88 -1.65
N VAL A 111 9.21 11.06 -0.59
CA VAL A 111 10.13 9.92 -0.41
C VAL A 111 10.09 8.98 -1.62
N LEU A 112 8.88 8.61 -2.09
CA LEU A 112 8.76 7.77 -3.29
C LEU A 112 9.32 8.47 -4.53
N LYS A 113 9.02 9.74 -4.73
CA LYS A 113 9.56 10.54 -5.86
C LYS A 113 11.09 10.54 -5.91
N LYS A 114 11.76 10.62 -4.75
CA LYS A 114 13.24 10.55 -4.70
C LYS A 114 13.75 9.20 -5.23
N VAL A 115 13.18 8.10 -4.78
CA VAL A 115 13.63 6.77 -5.20
C VAL A 115 13.31 6.51 -6.69
N ILE A 116 12.16 6.99 -7.18
CA ILE A 116 11.83 6.94 -8.61
C ILE A 116 12.86 7.75 -9.43
N ALA A 117 13.28 8.92 -8.94
CA ALA A 117 14.31 9.71 -9.61
C ALA A 117 15.64 8.95 -9.68
N GLU A 118 16.06 8.27 -8.60
CA GLU A 118 17.24 7.41 -8.61
C GLU A 118 17.15 6.24 -9.60
N ALA A 119 15.96 5.66 -9.77
CA ALA A 119 15.74 4.62 -10.78
C ALA A 119 15.87 5.19 -12.20
N LYS A 120 15.30 6.37 -12.44
CA LYS A 120 15.38 7.07 -13.75
C LYS A 120 16.82 7.46 -14.11
N GLU A 121 17.65 7.87 -13.14
CA GLU A 121 19.07 8.17 -13.37
C GLU A 121 19.87 6.98 -13.91
N ILE A 122 19.44 5.76 -13.61
CA ILE A 122 20.08 4.52 -14.12
C ILE A 122 19.27 3.86 -15.24
N GLY A 123 18.32 4.61 -15.83
CA GLY A 123 17.56 4.24 -17.04
C GLY A 123 16.35 3.33 -16.80
N TYR A 124 15.77 3.31 -15.57
CA TYR A 124 14.61 2.48 -15.24
C TYR A 124 13.38 3.28 -14.87
N THR A 125 12.23 2.84 -15.39
CA THR A 125 10.90 3.18 -14.89
C THR A 125 10.37 2.00 -14.06
N PHE A 126 9.71 2.29 -12.95
CA PHE A 126 9.18 1.30 -12.02
C PHE A 126 7.66 1.27 -12.11
N ASP A 127 7.11 0.13 -12.53
CA ASP A 127 5.68 -0.10 -12.65
C ASP A 127 5.22 -1.11 -11.61
N VAL A 128 4.02 -0.87 -11.06
CA VAL A 128 3.42 -1.71 -10.00
C VAL A 128 1.94 -1.93 -10.26
N GLY A 129 1.50 -3.19 -10.22
CA GLY A 129 0.09 -3.60 -10.15
C GLY A 129 -0.23 -4.08 -8.73
N PRO A 130 -1.04 -3.36 -7.96
CA PRO A 130 -1.41 -3.77 -6.62
C PRO A 130 -2.66 -4.66 -6.65
N GLU A 131 -2.69 -5.65 -5.75
CA GLU A 131 -3.87 -6.43 -5.41
C GLU A 131 -4.28 -6.03 -3.99
N CYS A 132 -5.44 -5.35 -3.83
CA CYS A 132 -5.84 -4.76 -2.57
C CYS A 132 -7.09 -5.43 -2.00
N GLU A 133 -6.91 -6.23 -0.96
CA GLU A 133 -7.99 -6.91 -0.27
C GLU A 133 -8.59 -6.03 0.85
N PHE A 134 -9.90 -6.24 1.12
CA PHE A 134 -10.61 -5.50 2.17
C PHE A 134 -11.82 -6.29 2.66
N PHE A 135 -12.36 -5.90 3.82
CA PHE A 135 -13.60 -6.48 4.35
C PHE A 135 -14.75 -5.49 4.34
N LEU A 136 -15.96 -6.02 4.09
CA LEU A 136 -17.22 -5.29 4.18
C LEU A 136 -18.08 -5.88 5.31
N PHE A 137 -18.13 -5.17 6.44
CA PHE A 137 -18.91 -5.60 7.60
C PHE A 137 -20.18 -4.77 7.78
N HIS A 138 -21.14 -5.33 8.51
CA HIS A 138 -22.29 -4.55 8.99
C HIS A 138 -21.87 -3.54 10.05
N THR A 139 -22.59 -2.44 10.12
CA THR A 139 -22.58 -1.55 11.28
C THR A 139 -23.59 -2.03 12.31
N ASP A 140 -23.41 -1.61 13.56
CA ASP A 140 -24.44 -1.79 14.60
C ASP A 140 -25.62 -0.81 14.44
N GLU A 141 -26.56 -0.85 15.38
CA GLU A 141 -27.77 0.00 15.37
C GLU A 141 -27.43 1.50 15.49
N ASP A 142 -26.28 1.84 16.08
CA ASP A 142 -25.77 3.21 16.20
C ASP A 142 -24.90 3.63 15.01
N GLY A 143 -24.71 2.75 14.01
CA GLY A 143 -23.88 2.97 12.84
C GLY A 143 -22.38 2.82 13.10
N LEU A 144 -21.99 2.22 14.23
CA LEU A 144 -20.58 1.97 14.56
C LEU A 144 -20.04 0.74 13.83
N PRO A 145 -18.73 0.71 13.52
CA PRO A 145 -18.08 -0.43 12.86
C PRO A 145 -18.18 -1.71 13.70
N THR A 146 -18.49 -2.83 13.04
CA THR A 146 -18.42 -4.17 13.64
C THR A 146 -17.53 -5.09 12.80
N THR A 147 -17.30 -6.31 13.27
CA THR A 147 -16.70 -7.40 12.48
C THR A 147 -17.77 -8.44 12.10
N PHE A 148 -19.06 -8.07 12.19
CA PHE A 148 -20.16 -8.95 11.91
C PHE A 148 -20.49 -8.96 10.42
N SER A 149 -20.63 -10.19 9.89
CA SER A 149 -21.26 -10.46 8.61
C SER A 149 -22.12 -11.72 8.75
N HIS A 150 -23.25 -11.78 8.10
CA HIS A 150 -24.11 -12.96 8.06
C HIS A 150 -23.92 -13.79 6.79
N GLU A 151 -23.05 -13.34 5.87
CA GLU A 151 -22.70 -14.16 4.70
C GLU A 151 -21.76 -15.31 5.07
N LYS A 152 -21.75 -16.31 4.19
CA LYS A 152 -20.87 -17.48 4.27
C LYS A 152 -20.18 -17.77 2.92
N ALA A 153 -20.06 -16.75 2.08
CA ALA A 153 -19.37 -16.85 0.83
C ALA A 153 -17.87 -17.12 1.03
N SER A 154 -17.25 -17.69 0.05
CA SER A 154 -15.84 -18.02 -0.03
C SER A 154 -15.29 -17.64 -1.40
N TYR A 155 -14.07 -18.05 -1.71
CA TYR A 155 -13.32 -17.68 -2.90
C TYR A 155 -14.12 -17.88 -4.20
N PHE A 156 -14.29 -16.79 -4.95
CA PHE A 156 -15.05 -16.74 -6.22
C PHE A 156 -16.55 -17.07 -6.13
N ASP A 157 -17.12 -17.13 -4.93
CA ASP A 157 -18.57 -17.21 -4.80
C ASP A 157 -19.26 -15.96 -5.36
N LEU A 158 -20.51 -16.14 -5.80
CA LEU A 158 -21.35 -15.11 -6.41
C LEU A 158 -22.69 -14.98 -5.66
N GLY A 159 -23.49 -13.99 -6.00
CA GLY A 159 -24.83 -13.88 -5.45
C GLY A 159 -25.71 -15.14 -5.77
N PRO A 160 -26.50 -15.64 -4.82
CA PRO A 160 -26.88 -14.96 -3.57
C PRO A 160 -25.99 -15.26 -2.35
N LEU A 161 -24.87 -15.94 -2.48
CA LEU A 161 -23.96 -16.25 -1.37
C LEU A 161 -23.11 -15.00 -0.99
N ASP A 162 -22.56 -14.34 -1.99
CA ASP A 162 -21.83 -13.07 -1.85
C ASP A 162 -22.82 -11.92 -1.63
N LEU A 163 -22.93 -11.45 -0.39
CA LEU A 163 -23.83 -10.35 -0.03
C LEU A 163 -23.19 -8.97 -0.22
N GLY A 164 -21.90 -8.92 -0.46
CA GLY A 164 -21.15 -7.70 -0.78
C GLY A 164 -21.11 -7.34 -2.27
N GLU A 165 -21.59 -8.22 -3.16
CA GLU A 165 -21.50 -8.08 -4.62
C GLU A 165 -22.00 -6.73 -5.13
N ASN A 166 -23.15 -6.23 -4.65
CA ASN A 166 -23.69 -4.95 -5.09
C ASN A 166 -22.80 -3.76 -4.68
N ALA A 167 -22.26 -3.79 -3.45
CA ALA A 167 -21.35 -2.74 -2.99
C ALA A 167 -20.05 -2.79 -3.78
N ARG A 168 -19.48 -3.97 -4.02
CA ARG A 168 -18.27 -4.17 -4.82
C ARG A 168 -18.48 -3.71 -6.27
N ARG A 169 -19.61 -4.04 -6.90
CA ARG A 169 -19.97 -3.56 -8.23
C ARG A 169 -20.00 -2.03 -8.29
N ASP A 170 -20.65 -1.36 -7.33
CA ASP A 170 -20.73 0.10 -7.33
C ASP A 170 -19.36 0.75 -7.03
N ILE A 171 -18.49 0.08 -6.26
CA ILE A 171 -17.09 0.48 -6.08
C ILE A 171 -16.37 0.44 -7.42
N VAL A 172 -16.45 -0.67 -8.17
CA VAL A 172 -15.82 -0.83 -9.48
C VAL A 172 -16.26 0.26 -10.45
N LEU A 173 -17.57 0.44 -10.62
CA LEU A 173 -18.12 1.46 -11.53
C LEU A 173 -17.67 2.88 -11.13
N THR A 174 -17.59 3.17 -9.83
CA THR A 174 -17.13 4.47 -9.34
C THR A 174 -15.62 4.66 -9.65
N LEU A 175 -14.81 3.62 -9.55
CA LEU A 175 -13.40 3.66 -9.91
C LEU A 175 -13.22 3.88 -11.41
N GLU A 176 -13.99 3.19 -12.25
CA GLU A 176 -13.98 3.37 -13.71
C GLU A 176 -14.40 4.79 -14.11
N ASP A 177 -15.42 5.36 -13.44
CA ASP A 177 -15.82 6.77 -13.63
C ASP A 177 -14.71 7.75 -13.26
N MET A 178 -13.76 7.34 -12.42
CA MET A 178 -12.56 8.11 -12.05
C MET A 178 -11.33 7.73 -12.88
N GLY A 179 -11.49 7.01 -13.98
CA GLY A 179 -10.44 6.69 -14.93
C GLY A 179 -9.55 5.52 -14.55
N PHE A 180 -9.91 4.72 -13.54
CA PHE A 180 -9.24 3.45 -13.26
C PHE A 180 -9.58 2.43 -14.35
N GLU A 181 -8.60 1.66 -14.77
CA GLU A 181 -8.81 0.44 -15.55
C GLU A 181 -8.86 -0.73 -14.58
N VAL A 182 -10.09 -1.16 -14.19
CA VAL A 182 -10.28 -2.29 -13.28
C VAL A 182 -10.16 -3.58 -14.08
N GLU A 183 -9.28 -4.48 -13.63
CA GLU A 183 -9.00 -5.76 -14.33
C GLU A 183 -9.86 -6.89 -13.76
N GLU A 184 -9.98 -6.97 -12.43
CA GLU A 184 -10.68 -8.06 -11.75
C GLU A 184 -11.38 -7.56 -10.48
N SER A 185 -12.50 -8.20 -10.10
CA SER A 185 -13.13 -8.02 -8.80
C SER A 185 -13.85 -9.30 -8.37
N HIS A 186 -13.59 -9.78 -7.17
CA HIS A 186 -14.16 -11.03 -6.70
C HIS A 186 -14.31 -11.07 -5.18
N HIS A 187 -15.04 -12.09 -4.71
CA HIS A 187 -15.10 -12.46 -3.30
C HIS A 187 -13.85 -13.27 -2.93
N GLU A 188 -13.24 -12.96 -1.78
CA GLU A 188 -12.08 -13.62 -1.25
C GLU A 188 -12.42 -14.81 -0.34
N PHE A 189 -11.38 -15.49 0.25
CA PHE A 189 -11.55 -16.72 1.04
C PHE A 189 -12.37 -16.52 2.32
N ALA A 190 -12.15 -15.41 3.04
CA ALA A 190 -12.84 -15.17 4.28
C ALA A 190 -14.23 -14.58 4.05
N PRO A 191 -15.25 -14.95 4.85
CA PRO A 191 -16.56 -14.30 4.78
C PRO A 191 -16.44 -12.78 4.93
N ALA A 192 -17.10 -12.03 4.03
CA ALA A 192 -17.05 -10.57 3.91
C ALA A 192 -15.74 -10.00 3.35
N GLN A 193 -14.85 -10.83 2.83
CA GLN A 193 -13.60 -10.39 2.23
C GLN A 193 -13.74 -10.27 0.71
N HIS A 194 -13.22 -9.17 0.17
CA HIS A 194 -13.29 -8.82 -1.25
C HIS A 194 -11.95 -8.34 -1.75
N GLU A 195 -11.75 -8.47 -3.05
CA GLU A 195 -10.61 -7.95 -3.78
C GLU A 195 -11.08 -7.21 -5.04
N VAL A 196 -10.40 -6.14 -5.36
CA VAL A 196 -10.56 -5.39 -6.61
C VAL A 196 -9.18 -5.00 -7.11
N ASP A 197 -8.84 -5.52 -8.29
CA ASP A 197 -7.56 -5.29 -8.93
C ASP A 197 -7.70 -4.29 -10.06
N PHE A 198 -6.77 -3.37 -10.12
CA PHE A 198 -6.68 -2.40 -11.20
C PHE A 198 -5.31 -2.45 -11.84
N LYS A 199 -5.28 -2.10 -13.10
CA LYS A 199 -4.12 -2.20 -13.96
C LYS A 199 -2.89 -1.51 -13.36
N TYR A 200 -1.73 -2.13 -13.58
CA TYR A 200 -0.45 -1.57 -13.21
C TYR A 200 -0.18 -0.22 -13.90
N ASP A 201 0.56 0.63 -13.24
CA ASP A 201 1.04 1.91 -13.78
C ASP A 201 2.37 2.29 -13.12
N GLU A 202 2.97 3.43 -13.52
CA GLU A 202 4.14 3.98 -12.83
C GLU A 202 3.88 4.11 -11.33
N ALA A 203 4.85 3.77 -10.51
CA ALA A 203 4.72 3.60 -9.06
C ALA A 203 4.11 4.81 -8.31
N LEU A 204 4.37 6.04 -8.76
CA LEU A 204 3.78 7.22 -8.12
C LEU A 204 2.27 7.28 -8.36
N LEU A 205 1.84 7.05 -9.58
CA LEU A 205 0.41 7.02 -9.93
C LEU A 205 -0.28 5.85 -9.25
N THR A 206 0.36 4.68 -9.19
CA THR A 206 -0.16 3.52 -8.46
C THR A 206 -0.34 3.82 -6.97
N ALA A 207 0.62 4.47 -6.31
CA ALA A 207 0.47 4.87 -4.91
C ALA A 207 -0.68 5.87 -4.70
N ASP A 208 -0.79 6.87 -5.59
CA ASP A 208 -1.91 7.84 -5.62
C ASP A 208 -3.26 7.12 -5.82
N ASN A 209 -3.30 6.12 -6.70
CA ASN A 209 -4.47 5.29 -6.97
C ASN A 209 -4.86 4.41 -5.79
N ILE A 210 -3.91 3.79 -5.07
CA ILE A 210 -4.21 3.03 -3.85
C ILE A 210 -4.87 3.92 -2.78
N MET A 211 -4.39 5.15 -2.60
CA MET A 211 -5.02 6.09 -1.66
C MET A 211 -6.44 6.47 -2.09
N THR A 212 -6.64 6.70 -3.38
CA THR A 212 -7.96 6.98 -3.97
C THR A 212 -8.90 5.79 -3.84
N PHE A 213 -8.42 4.58 -4.17
CA PHE A 213 -9.13 3.32 -4.02
C PHE A 213 -9.67 3.14 -2.59
N LYS A 214 -8.81 3.30 -1.57
CA LYS A 214 -9.22 3.22 -0.16
C LYS A 214 -10.33 4.22 0.19
N LEU A 215 -10.27 5.43 -0.37
CA LEU A 215 -11.31 6.46 -0.18
C LEU A 215 -12.63 6.05 -0.83
N VAL A 216 -12.59 5.58 -2.09
CA VAL A 216 -13.76 5.11 -2.85
C VAL A 216 -14.43 3.96 -2.13
N VAL A 217 -13.68 2.90 -1.80
CA VAL A 217 -14.19 1.70 -1.12
C VAL A 217 -14.94 2.07 0.16
N LYS A 218 -14.33 2.86 1.04
CA LYS A 218 -14.96 3.31 2.30
C LYS A 218 -16.21 4.17 2.06
N THR A 219 -16.16 5.04 1.05
CA THR A 219 -17.26 5.96 0.74
C THR A 219 -18.45 5.21 0.17
N ILE A 220 -18.24 4.31 -0.79
CA ILE A 220 -19.32 3.56 -1.43
C ILE A 220 -19.87 2.51 -0.47
N ALA A 221 -19.04 1.77 0.28
CA ALA A 221 -19.49 0.84 1.31
C ALA A 221 -20.45 1.53 2.31
N LYS A 222 -20.10 2.74 2.78
CA LYS A 222 -20.97 3.52 3.67
C LYS A 222 -22.34 3.84 3.06
N ARG A 223 -22.41 4.07 1.75
CA ARG A 223 -23.68 4.31 1.03
C ARG A 223 -24.56 3.06 0.97
N HIS A 224 -23.95 1.88 1.03
CA HIS A 224 -24.63 0.58 1.13
C HIS A 224 -24.94 0.17 2.59
N GLY A 225 -24.69 1.04 3.58
CA GLY A 225 -24.89 0.71 4.99
C GLY A 225 -23.84 -0.25 5.56
N LEU A 226 -22.69 -0.37 4.89
CA LEU A 226 -21.60 -1.24 5.26
C LEU A 226 -20.39 -0.43 5.78
N HIS A 227 -19.57 -1.07 6.59
CA HIS A 227 -18.26 -0.59 7.01
C HIS A 227 -17.17 -1.32 6.25
N ALA A 228 -16.42 -0.60 5.44
CA ALA A 228 -15.22 -1.15 4.79
C ALA A 228 -13.99 -0.96 5.66
N THR A 229 -13.21 -2.04 5.86
CA THR A 229 -11.95 -1.98 6.58
C THR A 229 -10.81 -2.61 5.79
N PHE A 230 -9.66 -1.94 5.86
CA PHE A 230 -8.36 -2.40 5.37
C PHE A 230 -7.49 -2.94 6.52
N MET A 231 -8.08 -3.37 7.60
CA MET A 231 -7.39 -4.00 8.72
C MET A 231 -6.79 -5.34 8.27
N PRO A 232 -5.48 -5.60 8.46
CA PRO A 232 -4.81 -6.79 7.93
C PRO A 232 -5.40 -8.12 8.44
N LYS A 233 -5.88 -8.17 9.69
CA LYS A 233 -6.46 -9.37 10.28
C LYS A 233 -7.62 -9.01 11.21
N PRO A 234 -8.83 -8.72 10.67
CA PRO A 234 -9.95 -8.30 11.50
C PRO A 234 -10.63 -9.44 12.25
N LYS A 235 -10.48 -10.70 11.78
CA LYS A 235 -11.12 -11.88 12.37
C LYS A 235 -10.12 -12.96 12.71
N TYR A 236 -10.29 -13.56 13.89
CA TYR A 236 -9.52 -14.74 14.29
C TYR A 236 -9.93 -15.95 13.45
N ASN A 237 -8.96 -16.78 13.06
CA ASN A 237 -9.14 -18.02 12.30
C ASN A 237 -9.79 -17.85 10.90
N GLU A 238 -9.67 -16.67 10.30
CA GLU A 238 -10.04 -16.37 8.93
C GLU A 238 -8.82 -15.84 8.17
N ASN A 239 -8.87 -15.76 6.83
CA ASN A 239 -7.81 -15.11 6.06
C ASN A 239 -7.73 -13.61 6.42
N GLY A 240 -6.57 -13.02 6.25
CA GLY A 240 -6.35 -11.58 6.41
C GLY A 240 -6.18 -10.89 5.07
N SER A 241 -6.24 -9.56 5.06
CA SER A 241 -6.11 -8.74 3.85
C SER A 241 -4.66 -8.42 3.53
N GLY A 242 -4.23 -8.87 2.36
CA GLY A 242 -2.95 -8.54 1.74
C GLY A 242 -3.05 -7.31 0.84
N MET A 243 -1.89 -6.77 0.51
CA MET A 243 -1.67 -5.83 -0.58
C MET A 243 -0.48 -6.35 -1.38
N HIS A 244 -0.74 -7.35 -2.24
CA HIS A 244 0.32 -7.92 -3.07
C HIS A 244 0.80 -6.88 -4.08
N MET A 245 2.09 -6.84 -4.32
CA MET A 245 2.71 -5.86 -5.22
C MET A 245 3.35 -6.59 -6.39
N ASN A 246 2.74 -6.50 -7.56
CA ASN A 246 3.29 -7.02 -8.82
C ASN A 246 4.18 -5.95 -9.44
N MET A 247 5.49 -6.16 -9.39
CA MET A 247 6.51 -5.16 -9.75
C MET A 247 7.22 -5.53 -11.05
N SER A 248 7.50 -4.53 -11.88
CA SER A 248 8.37 -4.64 -13.05
C SER A 248 9.20 -3.37 -13.25
N LEU A 249 10.32 -3.52 -13.96
CA LEU A 249 11.13 -2.40 -14.41
C LEU A 249 11.11 -2.33 -15.94
N HIS A 250 11.04 -1.12 -16.45
CA HIS A 250 11.12 -0.85 -17.90
C HIS A 250 12.31 0.06 -18.21
N ASN A 251 12.93 -0.14 -19.36
CA ASN A 251 13.98 0.73 -19.85
C ASN A 251 13.39 2.00 -20.52
N GLU A 252 14.26 2.91 -20.97
CA GLU A 252 13.88 4.18 -21.61
C GLU A 252 13.01 4.02 -22.88
N VAL A 253 13.04 2.86 -23.51
CA VAL A 253 12.21 2.56 -24.69
C VAL A 253 10.94 1.76 -24.35
N GLY A 254 10.67 1.57 -23.04
CA GLY A 254 9.45 0.90 -22.57
C GLY A 254 9.50 -0.63 -22.58
N GLU A 255 10.68 -1.25 -22.75
CA GLU A 255 10.82 -2.70 -22.71
C GLU A 255 11.00 -3.17 -21.26
N ASN A 256 10.31 -4.25 -20.89
CA ASN A 256 10.43 -4.87 -19.59
C ASN A 256 11.81 -5.52 -19.42
N VAL A 257 12.64 -4.97 -18.53
CA VAL A 257 14.03 -5.43 -18.29
C VAL A 257 14.12 -6.73 -17.52
N PHE A 258 13.03 -7.23 -16.98
CA PHE A 258 13.01 -8.53 -16.30
C PHE A 258 12.92 -9.73 -17.24
N ASN A 259 12.68 -9.49 -18.54
CA ASN A 259 12.54 -10.54 -19.53
C ASN A 259 13.90 -10.98 -20.08
N ASP A 260 14.14 -12.30 -20.15
CA ASP A 260 15.20 -12.91 -20.96
C ASP A 260 14.69 -14.23 -21.58
N LYS A 261 14.56 -14.25 -22.90
CA LYS A 261 14.09 -15.43 -23.66
C LYS A 261 15.07 -16.61 -23.64
N HIS A 262 16.33 -16.39 -23.26
CA HIS A 262 17.37 -17.40 -23.20
C HIS A 262 17.50 -18.04 -21.82
N ASP A 263 16.93 -17.44 -20.79
CA ASP A 263 16.91 -18.01 -19.44
C ASP A 263 15.80 -19.09 -19.35
N PRO A 264 16.06 -20.24 -18.70
CA PRO A 264 15.06 -21.31 -18.54
C PRO A 264 13.78 -20.88 -17.83
N ASN A 265 13.88 -19.84 -17.01
CA ASN A 265 12.76 -19.24 -16.29
C ASN A 265 12.19 -17.98 -17.00
N GLY A 266 12.76 -17.58 -18.15
CA GLY A 266 12.38 -16.38 -18.86
C GLY A 266 12.81 -15.06 -18.17
N MET A 267 13.69 -15.14 -17.18
CA MET A 267 14.09 -14.03 -16.31
C MET A 267 15.48 -13.51 -16.64
N SER A 268 15.62 -12.20 -16.71
CA SER A 268 16.92 -11.54 -16.85
C SER A 268 17.74 -11.60 -15.54
N LYS A 269 19.02 -11.25 -15.64
CA LYS A 269 19.86 -11.08 -14.45
C LYS A 269 19.35 -9.97 -13.56
N GLU A 270 18.82 -8.90 -14.13
CA GLU A 270 18.22 -7.78 -13.42
C GLU A 270 17.04 -8.25 -12.57
N ALA A 271 16.19 -9.14 -13.09
CA ALA A 271 15.09 -9.74 -12.31
C ALA A 271 15.61 -10.54 -11.12
N TYR A 272 16.61 -11.41 -11.33
CA TYR A 272 17.24 -12.15 -10.23
C TYR A 272 17.88 -11.21 -9.21
N TYR A 273 18.61 -10.19 -9.64
CA TYR A 273 19.22 -9.22 -8.73
C TYR A 273 18.18 -8.44 -7.94
N PHE A 274 17.06 -8.05 -8.57
CA PHE A 274 15.95 -7.37 -7.91
C PHE A 274 15.36 -8.24 -6.80
N ILE A 275 15.10 -9.54 -7.08
CA ILE A 275 14.67 -10.52 -6.06
C ILE A 275 15.70 -10.63 -4.94
N GLY A 276 16.98 -10.74 -5.29
CA GLY A 276 18.07 -10.81 -4.31
C GLY A 276 18.11 -9.60 -3.38
N GLY A 277 17.89 -8.40 -3.92
CA GLY A 277 17.78 -7.15 -3.15
C GLY A 277 16.57 -7.14 -2.22
N LEU A 278 15.39 -7.52 -2.71
CA LEU A 278 14.19 -7.67 -1.89
C LEU A 278 14.44 -8.64 -0.73
N MET A 279 14.95 -9.84 -1.01
CA MET A 279 15.21 -10.85 0.02
C MET A 279 16.23 -10.40 1.07
N LYS A 280 17.26 -9.65 0.67
CA LYS A 280 18.28 -9.08 1.57
C LYS A 280 17.65 -8.13 2.59
N HIS A 281 16.78 -7.24 2.16
CA HIS A 281 16.24 -6.16 2.98
C HIS A 281 14.85 -6.47 3.60
N ILE A 282 14.23 -7.59 3.25
CA ILE A 282 12.81 -7.86 3.56
C ILE A 282 12.46 -7.79 5.04
N LYS A 283 13.36 -8.24 5.94
CA LYS A 283 13.11 -8.17 7.38
C LYS A 283 12.96 -6.72 7.87
N ALA A 284 13.80 -5.82 7.35
CA ALA A 284 13.69 -4.40 7.62
C ALA A 284 12.47 -3.78 6.94
N MET A 285 12.23 -4.13 5.68
CA MET A 285 11.07 -3.65 4.91
C MET A 285 9.76 -4.02 5.57
N THR A 286 9.67 -5.18 6.26
CA THR A 286 8.46 -5.62 6.96
C THR A 286 7.96 -4.57 7.96
N PHE A 287 8.84 -3.79 8.58
CA PHE A 287 8.45 -2.69 9.48
C PHE A 287 7.66 -1.57 8.78
N ILE A 288 7.84 -1.41 7.47
CA ILE A 288 7.16 -0.42 6.63
C ILE A 288 5.96 -1.02 5.89
N THR A 289 6.11 -2.24 5.38
CA THR A 289 5.09 -2.93 4.57
C THR A 289 4.02 -3.62 5.41
N ASN A 290 4.29 -3.83 6.72
CA ASN A 290 3.41 -4.46 7.70
C ASN A 290 3.44 -3.64 9.00
N PRO A 291 2.85 -2.42 8.99
CA PRO A 291 3.24 -1.34 9.89
C PRO A 291 2.58 -1.35 11.27
N ILE A 292 1.64 -2.24 11.54
CA ILE A 292 0.86 -2.22 12.80
C ILE A 292 0.91 -3.57 13.51
N VAL A 293 0.63 -3.57 14.81
CA VAL A 293 0.62 -4.83 15.60
C VAL A 293 -0.32 -5.89 15.01
N ASN A 294 -1.40 -5.48 14.37
CA ASN A 294 -2.36 -6.36 13.73
C ASN A 294 -1.80 -7.01 12.44
N SER A 295 -0.87 -6.38 11.75
CA SER A 295 -0.21 -6.92 10.54
C SER A 295 0.37 -8.31 10.77
N TYR A 296 1.00 -8.52 11.92
CA TYR A 296 1.68 -9.77 12.27
C TYR A 296 0.72 -10.92 12.63
N LYS A 297 -0.53 -10.60 12.93
CA LYS A 297 -1.60 -11.61 13.11
C LYS A 297 -2.03 -12.24 11.78
N ARG A 298 -1.64 -11.65 10.65
CA ARG A 298 -1.81 -12.23 9.31
C ARG A 298 -0.75 -13.30 9.02
N PHE A 299 0.45 -13.20 9.58
CA PHE A 299 1.57 -14.13 9.35
C PHE A 299 1.39 -15.46 10.12
N VAL A 300 0.35 -16.19 9.76
CA VAL A 300 0.03 -17.49 10.32
C VAL A 300 0.00 -18.52 9.20
N PRO A 301 0.75 -19.65 9.30
CA PRO A 301 0.74 -20.69 8.28
C PRO A 301 -0.67 -21.20 7.97
N GLY A 302 -0.98 -21.38 6.69
CA GLY A 302 -2.27 -21.87 6.22
C GLY A 302 -3.35 -20.80 5.96
N PHE A 303 -3.04 -19.52 6.07
CA PHE A 303 -3.95 -18.41 5.81
C PHE A 303 -3.48 -17.46 4.68
N GLU A 304 -2.99 -18.02 3.57
CA GLU A 304 -2.56 -17.32 2.34
C GLU A 304 -1.49 -16.22 2.53
N ALA A 305 -0.94 -16.05 3.73
CA ALA A 305 0.11 -15.09 4.01
C ALA A 305 1.48 -15.77 4.09
N PRO A 306 2.53 -15.23 3.45
CA PRO A 306 3.86 -15.80 3.51
C PRO A 306 4.47 -15.57 4.90
N VAL A 307 5.11 -16.61 5.43
CA VAL A 307 5.86 -16.56 6.71
C VAL A 307 7.36 -16.73 6.46
N HIS A 308 7.72 -17.37 5.36
CA HIS A 308 9.07 -17.79 5.03
C HIS A 308 9.67 -16.96 3.91
N ILE A 309 10.94 -16.57 4.06
CA ILE A 309 11.69 -15.77 3.10
C ILE A 309 12.23 -16.71 2.01
N ALA A 310 11.46 -16.86 0.95
CA ALA A 310 11.78 -17.68 -0.21
C ALA A 310 11.11 -17.11 -1.46
N TRP A 311 11.49 -17.59 -2.63
CA TRP A 311 10.83 -17.24 -3.89
C TRP A 311 10.53 -18.51 -4.72
N SER A 312 9.51 -18.44 -5.58
CA SER A 312 9.12 -19.53 -6.48
C SER A 312 8.36 -19.03 -7.70
N ARG A 313 8.39 -19.85 -8.77
CA ARG A 313 7.52 -19.71 -9.94
C ARG A 313 6.29 -20.64 -9.92
N LYS A 314 6.25 -21.62 -9.03
CA LYS A 314 5.30 -22.74 -9.13
C LYS A 314 4.26 -22.77 -8.02
N ASN A 315 4.46 -22.10 -6.91
CA ASN A 315 3.52 -22.13 -5.80
C ASN A 315 3.29 -20.75 -5.20
N ARG A 316 2.28 -20.62 -4.33
CA ARG A 316 1.85 -19.35 -3.70
C ARG A 316 2.26 -19.23 -2.22
N THR A 317 3.01 -20.20 -1.67
CA THR A 317 3.42 -20.16 -0.26
C THR A 317 4.65 -19.30 0.05
N PRO A 318 5.60 -19.06 -0.90
CA PRO A 318 6.74 -18.21 -0.62
C PRO A 318 6.38 -16.71 -0.62
N LEU A 319 7.29 -15.95 -0.05
CA LEU A 319 7.25 -14.49 0.05
C LEU A 319 7.18 -13.80 -1.32
N ILE A 320 8.00 -14.28 -2.27
CA ILE A 320 8.08 -13.74 -3.62
C ILE A 320 7.63 -14.81 -4.60
N ARG A 321 6.67 -14.44 -5.43
CA ARG A 321 6.17 -15.28 -6.51
C ARG A 321 6.48 -14.65 -7.85
N ILE A 322 6.84 -15.47 -8.83
CA ILE A 322 6.91 -15.06 -10.22
C ILE A 322 5.69 -15.65 -10.94
N PRO A 323 4.65 -14.85 -11.18
CA PRO A 323 3.44 -15.33 -11.85
C PRO A 323 3.73 -15.90 -13.21
N ALA A 324 2.97 -16.94 -13.61
CA ALA A 324 3.05 -17.47 -14.98
C ALA A 324 2.52 -16.41 -15.96
N ASP A 325 3.29 -16.13 -16.99
CA ASP A 325 2.90 -15.20 -18.04
C ASP A 325 2.95 -15.89 -19.41
N ARG A 326 1.93 -15.63 -20.26
CA ARG A 326 1.85 -16.13 -21.63
C ARG A 326 2.42 -15.17 -22.66
N GLY A 327 2.67 -13.91 -22.27
CA GLY A 327 3.10 -12.83 -23.16
C GLY A 327 4.56 -12.43 -23.06
N GLY A 328 5.33 -12.98 -22.09
CA GLY A 328 6.72 -12.59 -21.83
C GLY A 328 6.87 -11.29 -21.04
N ASN A 329 5.90 -10.98 -20.18
CA ASN A 329 5.93 -9.86 -19.23
C ASN A 329 6.23 -10.34 -17.81
N VAL A 330 7.48 -10.66 -17.54
CA VAL A 330 7.91 -11.10 -16.21
C VAL A 330 7.65 -9.99 -15.19
N ARG A 331 6.96 -10.34 -14.12
CA ARG A 331 6.77 -9.48 -12.94
C ARG A 331 7.11 -10.24 -11.67
N ILE A 332 7.48 -9.51 -10.66
CA ILE A 332 7.86 -10.01 -9.33
C ILE A 332 6.76 -9.63 -8.36
N GLU A 333 6.03 -10.61 -7.85
CA GLU A 333 4.95 -10.42 -6.88
C GLU A 333 5.52 -10.56 -5.46
N LEU A 334 5.50 -9.47 -4.69
CA LEU A 334 5.80 -9.48 -3.25
C LEU A 334 4.49 -9.63 -2.48
N ARG A 335 4.35 -10.72 -1.71
CA ARG A 335 3.10 -11.15 -1.09
C ARG A 335 2.94 -10.78 0.39
N SER A 336 4.01 -10.32 1.04
CA SER A 336 3.97 -9.97 2.47
C SER A 336 3.28 -8.65 2.79
N PRO A 337 3.33 -7.58 1.98
CA PRO A 337 2.71 -6.32 2.33
C PRO A 337 1.22 -6.46 2.63
N ASP A 338 0.72 -5.63 3.51
CA ASP A 338 -0.71 -5.58 3.83
C ASP A 338 -1.31 -4.18 3.61
N THR A 339 -2.62 -4.13 3.64
CA THR A 339 -3.39 -2.94 3.30
C THR A 339 -3.33 -1.82 4.34
N ALA A 340 -2.71 -2.03 5.52
CA ALA A 340 -2.42 -0.97 6.49
C ALA A 340 -1.17 -0.15 6.09
N ALA A 341 -0.34 -0.67 5.19
CA ALA A 341 0.87 0.02 4.75
C ALA A 341 0.56 1.37 4.09
N ASN A 342 1.45 2.32 4.30
CA ASN A 342 1.51 3.54 3.51
C ASN A 342 2.05 3.18 2.11
N PRO A 343 1.26 3.31 1.02
CA PRO A 343 1.67 2.82 -0.28
C PRO A 343 2.92 3.53 -0.83
N TYR A 344 3.09 4.82 -0.54
CA TYR A 344 4.27 5.56 -0.98
C TYR A 344 5.54 5.02 -0.34
N LEU A 345 5.53 4.82 0.99
CA LEU A 345 6.70 4.28 1.70
C LEU A 345 6.96 2.82 1.33
N ALA A 346 5.90 2.02 1.19
CA ALA A 346 6.01 0.61 0.82
C ALA A 346 6.65 0.45 -0.56
N LEU A 347 6.18 1.21 -1.57
CA LEU A 347 6.77 1.19 -2.92
C LEU A 347 8.18 1.76 -2.95
N ALA A 348 8.46 2.81 -2.15
CA ALA A 348 9.81 3.37 -2.05
C ALA A 348 10.83 2.35 -1.53
N VAL A 349 10.51 1.61 -0.45
CA VAL A 349 11.44 0.60 0.08
C VAL A 349 11.56 -0.62 -0.83
N CYS A 350 10.49 -1.02 -1.54
CA CYS A 350 10.54 -2.10 -2.52
C CYS A 350 11.45 -1.75 -3.69
N LEU A 351 11.27 -0.57 -4.28
CA LEU A 351 12.11 -0.10 -5.38
C LEU A 351 13.56 0.02 -4.95
N ALA A 352 13.83 0.69 -3.82
CA ALA A 352 15.18 0.88 -3.29
C ALA A 352 15.89 -0.46 -3.05
N ALA A 353 15.23 -1.41 -2.39
CA ALA A 353 15.78 -2.76 -2.15
C ALA A 353 16.11 -3.48 -3.46
N GLY A 354 15.22 -3.44 -4.44
CA GLY A 354 15.45 -4.01 -5.76
C GLY A 354 16.64 -3.35 -6.49
N LEU A 355 16.76 -2.02 -6.42
CA LEU A 355 17.88 -1.28 -7.00
C LEU A 355 19.23 -1.59 -6.31
N ASP A 356 19.24 -1.77 -4.98
CA ASP A 356 20.46 -2.25 -4.28
C ASP A 356 20.86 -3.63 -4.80
N GLY A 357 19.88 -4.52 -4.98
CA GLY A 357 20.13 -5.84 -5.57
C GLY A 357 20.76 -5.76 -6.96
N ILE A 358 20.27 -4.89 -7.83
CA ILE A 358 20.81 -4.69 -9.19
C ILE A 358 22.20 -4.06 -9.13
N ARG A 359 22.39 -2.97 -8.37
CA ARG A 359 23.68 -2.26 -8.23
C ARG A 359 24.78 -3.16 -7.66
N SER A 360 24.41 -3.97 -6.66
CA SER A 360 25.32 -4.88 -5.95
C SER A 360 25.39 -6.29 -6.56
N LYS A 361 24.58 -6.56 -7.62
CA LYS A 361 24.51 -7.86 -8.31
C LYS A 361 24.22 -9.02 -7.36
N ILE A 362 23.24 -8.85 -6.47
CA ILE A 362 22.88 -9.82 -5.44
C ILE A 362 22.03 -10.92 -6.08
N MET A 363 22.57 -12.12 -6.21
CA MET A 363 21.79 -13.28 -6.64
C MET A 363 20.95 -13.80 -5.47
N PRO A 364 19.64 -14.10 -5.70
CA PRO A 364 18.86 -14.78 -4.70
C PRO A 364 19.32 -16.23 -4.53
N PRO A 365 18.99 -16.91 -3.40
CA PRO A 365 19.14 -18.35 -3.29
C PRO A 365 18.27 -19.09 -4.32
N ASP A 366 18.45 -20.41 -4.43
CA ASP A 366 17.63 -21.22 -5.34
C ASP A 366 16.13 -21.12 -5.01
N SER A 367 15.29 -21.18 -6.04
CA SER A 367 13.84 -21.18 -5.87
C SER A 367 13.34 -22.43 -5.14
N ILE A 368 12.32 -22.27 -4.30
CA ILE A 368 11.70 -23.36 -3.57
C ILE A 368 10.29 -23.60 -4.15
N ASP A 369 10.19 -24.66 -4.96
CA ASP A 369 8.95 -25.02 -5.65
C ASP A 369 8.05 -25.98 -4.85
N ARG A 370 8.46 -26.37 -3.63
CA ARG A 370 7.67 -27.15 -2.67
C ARG A 370 6.79 -26.26 -1.81
N ASN A 371 5.70 -26.82 -1.31
CA ASN A 371 4.85 -26.14 -0.33
C ASN A 371 5.63 -25.94 0.97
N LEU A 372 5.96 -24.69 1.29
CA LEU A 372 6.75 -24.34 2.48
C LEU A 372 6.04 -24.66 3.81
N PHE A 373 4.70 -24.72 3.82
CA PHE A 373 3.94 -25.07 5.01
C PHE A 373 3.96 -26.57 5.34
N GLU A 374 4.37 -27.42 4.40
CA GLU A 374 4.51 -28.87 4.56
C GLU A 374 5.95 -29.28 4.88
N MET A 375 6.92 -28.37 4.81
CA MET A 375 8.31 -28.62 5.13
C MET A 375 8.54 -28.61 6.64
N SER A 376 9.34 -29.56 7.14
CA SER A 376 9.78 -29.55 8.54
C SER A 376 10.75 -28.39 8.84
N GLU A 377 10.91 -28.05 10.11
CA GLU A 377 11.86 -27.03 10.55
C GLU A 377 13.32 -27.39 10.15
N GLU A 378 13.67 -28.69 10.15
CA GLU A 378 14.96 -29.19 9.70
C GLU A 378 15.15 -28.95 8.20
N GLU A 379 14.16 -29.31 7.37
CA GLU A 379 14.19 -29.09 5.93
C GLU A 379 14.29 -27.61 5.56
N LEU A 380 13.54 -26.75 6.25
CA LEU A 380 13.62 -25.29 6.06
C LEU A 380 15.00 -24.74 6.41
N LYS A 381 15.60 -25.22 7.50
CA LYS A 381 16.93 -24.82 7.93
C LYS A 381 18.02 -25.30 6.97
N GLU A 382 17.92 -26.54 6.48
CA GLU A 382 18.85 -27.09 5.47
C GLU A 382 18.75 -26.33 4.14
N ALA A 383 17.57 -25.86 3.77
CA ALA A 383 17.34 -25.03 2.60
C ALA A 383 17.75 -23.56 2.81
N GLY A 384 18.21 -23.17 4.02
CA GLY A 384 18.59 -21.81 4.36
C GLY A 384 17.41 -20.82 4.39
N VAL A 385 16.19 -21.32 4.61
CA VAL A 385 14.98 -20.49 4.63
C VAL A 385 14.81 -19.84 5.99
N GLU A 386 14.82 -18.53 6.02
CA GLU A 386 14.53 -17.76 7.21
C GLU A 386 13.05 -17.37 7.31
N LYS A 387 12.62 -16.93 8.49
CA LYS A 387 11.26 -16.42 8.73
C LYS A 387 11.24 -14.89 8.70
N LEU A 388 10.09 -14.33 8.30
CA LEU A 388 9.78 -12.92 8.51
C LEU A 388 9.70 -12.62 10.01
N PRO A 389 9.89 -11.35 10.43
CA PRO A 389 9.59 -10.92 11.79
C PRO A 389 8.16 -11.28 12.18
N MET A 390 7.96 -11.78 13.39
CA MET A 390 6.67 -12.31 13.84
C MET A 390 5.87 -11.32 14.70
N ASN A 391 6.43 -10.15 14.98
CA ASN A 391 5.76 -9.05 15.67
C ASN A 391 6.40 -7.71 15.28
N LEU A 392 5.69 -6.62 15.59
CA LEU A 392 6.11 -5.26 15.25
C LEU A 392 7.47 -4.87 15.86
N MET A 393 7.79 -5.36 17.07
CA MET A 393 9.06 -5.05 17.72
C MET A 393 10.24 -5.77 17.05
N GLU A 394 10.09 -7.03 16.66
CA GLU A 394 11.11 -7.74 15.88
C GLU A 394 11.37 -7.03 14.55
N ALA A 395 10.31 -6.63 13.84
CA ALA A 395 10.47 -5.89 12.59
C ALA A 395 11.16 -4.53 12.80
N CYS A 396 10.84 -3.83 13.89
CA CYS A 396 11.53 -2.60 14.29
C CYS A 396 13.03 -2.84 14.53
N GLN A 397 13.38 -3.93 15.23
CA GLN A 397 14.77 -4.28 15.50
C GLN A 397 15.55 -4.63 14.23
N GLU A 398 14.93 -5.32 13.28
CA GLU A 398 15.53 -5.60 11.97
C GLU A 398 15.69 -4.32 11.13
N PHE A 399 14.69 -3.44 11.17
CA PHE A 399 14.75 -2.14 10.52
C PHE A 399 15.86 -1.24 11.09
N GLU A 400 16.07 -1.21 12.40
CA GLU A 400 17.14 -0.44 13.05
C GLU A 400 18.55 -0.89 12.62
N LYS A 401 18.73 -2.14 12.19
CA LYS A 401 20.00 -2.69 11.71
C LYS A 401 20.29 -2.35 10.23
N ASP A 402 19.27 -2.03 9.46
CA ASP A 402 19.40 -1.81 8.02
C ASP A 402 19.61 -0.33 7.69
N GLU A 403 20.89 0.07 7.61
CA GLU A 403 21.26 1.45 7.30
C GLU A 403 20.81 1.89 5.91
N TYR A 404 20.72 0.96 4.93
CA TYR A 404 20.31 1.29 3.57
C TYR A 404 18.84 1.73 3.54
N ILE A 405 17.93 0.92 4.08
CA ILE A 405 16.50 1.23 4.12
C ILE A 405 16.23 2.50 4.96
N LYS A 406 16.94 2.70 6.08
CA LYS A 406 16.83 3.93 6.87
C LYS A 406 17.22 5.17 6.08
N ASN A 407 18.31 5.10 5.31
CA ASN A 407 18.76 6.21 4.48
C ASN A 407 17.76 6.57 3.37
N VAL A 408 17.07 5.59 2.80
CA VAL A 408 16.00 5.81 1.81
C VAL A 408 14.89 6.68 2.40
N LEU A 409 14.47 6.39 3.62
CA LEU A 409 13.37 7.10 4.30
C LEU A 409 13.79 8.47 4.87
N GLY A 410 15.06 8.63 5.20
CA GLY A 410 15.60 9.83 5.81
C GLY A 410 15.47 9.86 7.34
N ASN A 411 16.45 10.52 7.99
CA ASN A 411 16.62 10.46 9.44
C ASN A 411 15.40 10.96 10.24
N ASP A 412 14.75 12.05 9.79
CA ASP A 412 13.62 12.64 10.51
C ASP A 412 12.41 11.69 10.53
N LEU A 413 12.05 11.16 9.35
CA LEU A 413 10.95 10.19 9.25
C LEU A 413 11.27 8.91 10.05
N VAL A 414 12.49 8.37 9.91
CA VAL A 414 12.94 7.17 10.64
C VAL A 414 12.79 7.36 12.15
N GLN A 415 13.28 8.48 12.69
CA GLN A 415 13.20 8.74 14.13
C GLN A 415 11.76 8.79 14.64
N LYS A 416 10.91 9.59 13.97
CA LYS A 416 9.52 9.78 14.36
C LYS A 416 8.70 8.50 14.23
N TYR A 417 8.85 7.82 13.09
CA TYR A 417 8.14 6.58 12.79
C TYR A 417 8.51 5.47 13.80
N THR A 418 9.81 5.27 14.02
CA THR A 418 10.30 4.24 14.97
C THR A 418 9.80 4.52 16.39
N GLN A 419 9.85 5.77 16.85
CA GLN A 419 9.37 6.14 18.19
C GLN A 419 7.86 5.87 18.32
N ALA A 420 7.06 6.25 17.34
CA ALA A 420 5.62 6.03 17.35
C ALA A 420 5.26 4.54 17.34
N LYS A 421 5.96 3.73 16.53
CA LYS A 421 5.70 2.29 16.44
C LYS A 421 6.15 1.50 17.67
N LYS A 422 7.23 1.91 18.32
CA LYS A 422 7.62 1.37 19.63
C LYS A 422 6.55 1.64 20.69
N LYS A 423 6.03 2.86 20.72
CA LYS A 423 4.94 3.24 21.63
C LYS A 423 3.66 2.43 21.34
N GLU A 424 3.27 2.27 20.08
CA GLU A 424 2.12 1.42 19.68
C GLU A 424 2.29 -0.02 20.20
N TYR A 425 3.50 -0.59 20.07
CA TYR A 425 3.77 -1.93 20.55
C TYR A 425 3.73 -2.02 22.08
N GLU A 426 4.29 -1.05 22.80
CA GLU A 426 4.24 -0.97 24.27
C GLU A 426 2.79 -0.88 24.78
N GLU A 427 1.97 -0.05 24.16
CA GLU A 427 0.54 0.05 24.46
C GLU A 427 -0.18 -1.28 24.24
N TYR A 428 0.14 -1.97 23.15
CA TYR A 428 -0.47 -3.26 22.82
C TYR A 428 -0.11 -4.37 23.83
N VAL A 429 1.17 -4.52 24.18
CA VAL A 429 1.61 -5.62 25.07
C VAL A 429 1.17 -5.47 26.52
N THR A 430 0.71 -4.27 26.90
CA THR A 430 0.15 -4.02 28.23
C THR A 430 -1.36 -4.30 28.31
N GLN A 431 -2.03 -4.57 27.17
CA GLN A 431 -3.45 -4.90 27.18
C GLN A 431 -3.69 -6.29 27.76
N VAL A 432 -4.68 -6.38 28.65
CA VAL A 432 -5.20 -7.67 29.12
C VAL A 432 -6.37 -8.07 28.23
N THR A 433 -6.17 -9.10 27.44
CA THR A 433 -7.14 -9.54 26.43
C THR A 433 -8.21 -10.47 27.02
N GLU A 434 -9.40 -10.52 26.41
CA GLU A 434 -10.43 -11.48 26.79
C GLU A 434 -9.94 -12.94 26.69
N TRP A 435 -9.05 -13.22 25.73
CA TRP A 435 -8.43 -14.53 25.60
C TRP A 435 -7.64 -14.90 26.87
N GLU A 436 -6.85 -13.97 27.43
CA GLU A 436 -6.08 -14.18 28.66
C GLU A 436 -7.01 -14.39 29.86
N LEU A 437 -8.04 -13.55 29.99
CA LEU A 437 -9.04 -13.69 31.05
C LEU A 437 -9.74 -15.04 30.98
N ASN A 438 -10.20 -15.44 29.80
CA ASN A 438 -10.86 -16.73 29.59
C ASN A 438 -9.91 -17.92 29.83
N LYS A 439 -8.62 -17.77 29.52
CA LYS A 439 -7.63 -18.83 29.64
C LYS A 439 -7.13 -19.01 31.06
N TYR A 440 -6.91 -17.91 31.79
CA TYR A 440 -6.14 -17.92 33.03
C TYR A 440 -6.95 -17.56 34.29
N LEU A 441 -7.95 -16.67 34.22
CA LEU A 441 -8.63 -16.10 35.39
C LEU A 441 -9.19 -17.14 36.34
N HIS A 442 -9.66 -18.28 35.84
CA HIS A 442 -10.21 -19.36 36.70
C HIS A 442 -9.21 -20.49 37.00
N ARG A 443 -7.99 -20.42 36.45
CA ARG A 443 -7.02 -21.52 36.57
C ARG A 443 -5.85 -21.21 37.50
N ILE A 444 -5.57 -19.95 37.67
CA ILE A 444 -4.50 -19.41 38.51
C ILE A 444 -5.08 -18.24 39.33
#